data_803fb094103c91b9a82cd3e3ec319a8a
#
_entry.id   803fb094103c91b9a82cd3e3ec319a8a
#
_cell.length_a   1.000
_cell.length_b   1.000
_cell.length_c   1.000
_cell.angle_alpha   90.00
_cell.angle_beta   90.00
_cell.angle_gamma   90.00
#
_symmetry.space_group_name_H-M   'P 1'
#
loop_
_entity.id
_entity.type
_entity.pdbx_description
1 polymer ?
#
loop_
_entity_poly.entity_id
_entity_poly.type
_entity_poly.pdbx_seq_one_letter_code
_entity_poly.pdbx_strand_id
1 'polypeptide(L)'
;MKFRIEKDTMGEIKVPADKLWMAQTQRSLENFKIGTEKMPIEIIRAFAILKRSAAIANQKLGKLSDVKTHAIVAAADEILAGKLDDQFPLVVWQTGSGTQSNMNVNEVIAFRANQLLKEQENDERIHPNDDVNKSQSSNDTFPTALHVAAVIAVEDLLLPKLNVLKATLEAKAHAFKDIIKIGRTHLQDATPLTLGQEISGWTHMLVKSQKMIQVTTEFMKELAIGGTAVGTGINAHPKFGEMVATEIAAYTGKNFVTAENKFHALTSHDEVTTAHGALKALAADLMKIANDVRWLSSGPRSGIGEITIPENEPGSSIMPGKVNPTQSEAMTMVACQVFGNDATIGFAASQGNFELNVFKPVIIYNFLQSARLLADSIQSFNDNCAVGIEPNTEVLDTNLKNSLMLVTALNPYIGYEKAAEIAKKAHKEGSTLKEAALATGYLTEQQYDEYVNPATMIYPNAE
;
A
#
# COMPACT_ATOMS: atom_id res chain seq x y z
N MET A 1 -12.14 -28.85 27.91
CA MET A 1 -12.09 -27.37 27.95
C MET A 1 -12.98 -26.90 29.08
N LYS A 2 -12.52 -25.99 29.93
CA LYS A 2 -13.37 -25.39 30.98
C LYS A 2 -14.09 -24.19 30.38
N PHE A 3 -15.34 -23.96 30.84
CA PHE A 3 -16.15 -22.81 30.39
C PHE A 3 -16.58 -21.99 31.60
N ARG A 4 -16.80 -20.69 31.37
CA ARG A 4 -17.51 -19.80 32.28
C ARG A 4 -18.80 -19.34 31.62
N ILE A 5 -19.75 -18.93 32.44
CA ILE A 5 -21.02 -18.35 31.93
C ILE A 5 -20.86 -16.83 31.87
N GLU A 6 -21.10 -16.28 30.72
CA GLU A 6 -21.22 -14.84 30.49
C GLU A 6 -22.67 -14.51 30.11
N LYS A 7 -23.06 -13.26 30.26
CA LYS A 7 -24.42 -12.81 30.01
C LYS A 7 -24.44 -11.47 29.26
N ASP A 8 -25.32 -11.34 28.31
CA ASP A 8 -25.70 -10.09 27.67
C ASP A 8 -27.23 -9.91 27.66
N THR A 9 -27.74 -8.94 26.89
CA THR A 9 -29.19 -8.67 26.80
C THR A 9 -29.98 -9.81 26.16
N MET A 10 -29.33 -10.77 25.49
CA MET A 10 -29.96 -11.96 24.89
C MET A 10 -29.92 -13.19 25.81
N GLY A 11 -29.30 -13.09 27.00
CA GLY A 11 -29.22 -14.16 27.98
C GLY A 11 -27.81 -14.73 28.15
N GLU A 12 -27.75 -15.91 28.78
CA GLU A 12 -26.49 -16.57 29.13
C GLU A 12 -25.88 -17.31 27.93
N ILE A 13 -24.54 -17.37 27.91
CA ILE A 13 -23.76 -18.11 26.94
C ILE A 13 -22.49 -18.65 27.57
N LYS A 14 -21.99 -19.79 27.09
CA LYS A 14 -20.75 -20.40 27.53
C LYS A 14 -19.56 -19.84 26.78
N VAL A 15 -18.59 -19.32 27.49
CA VAL A 15 -17.33 -18.79 26.94
C VAL A 15 -16.16 -19.64 27.47
N PRO A 16 -15.15 -19.98 26.66
CA PRO A 16 -13.97 -20.69 27.17
C PRO A 16 -13.33 -19.93 28.35
N ALA A 17 -13.02 -20.62 29.42
CA ALA A 17 -12.61 -19.98 30.71
C ALA A 17 -11.25 -19.27 30.60
N ASP A 18 -10.42 -19.66 29.65
CA ASP A 18 -9.08 -19.10 29.39
C ASP A 18 -9.10 -17.85 28.49
N LYS A 19 -10.25 -17.50 27.92
CA LYS A 19 -10.38 -16.36 27.03
C LYS A 19 -10.87 -15.11 27.74
N LEU A 20 -10.44 -13.94 27.25
CA LEU A 20 -10.80 -12.64 27.84
C LEU A 20 -12.07 -12.04 27.24
N TRP A 21 -12.47 -12.46 26.04
CA TRP A 21 -13.74 -12.01 25.44
C TRP A 21 -14.95 -12.53 26.22
N MET A 22 -16.08 -11.88 26.03
CA MET A 22 -17.32 -12.16 26.78
C MET A 22 -18.45 -12.61 25.84
N ALA A 23 -19.70 -12.36 26.19
CA ALA A 23 -20.87 -12.91 25.55
C ALA A 23 -21.05 -12.48 24.09
N GLN A 24 -20.88 -11.21 23.76
CA GLN A 24 -21.15 -10.71 22.41
C GLN A 24 -20.15 -11.25 21.40
N THR A 25 -18.86 -11.32 21.75
CA THR A 25 -17.83 -11.93 20.92
C THR A 25 -18.10 -13.42 20.71
N GLN A 26 -18.49 -14.14 21.77
CA GLN A 26 -18.83 -15.56 21.67
C GLN A 26 -20.00 -15.80 20.72
N ARG A 27 -21.06 -14.97 20.78
CA ARG A 27 -22.17 -15.07 19.84
C ARG A 27 -21.73 -14.82 18.40
N SER A 28 -20.85 -13.86 18.17
CA SER A 28 -20.30 -13.61 16.84
C SER A 28 -19.58 -14.82 16.28
N LEU A 29 -18.76 -15.50 17.10
CA LEU A 29 -18.06 -16.74 16.70
C LEU A 29 -19.02 -17.87 16.34
N GLU A 30 -20.17 -17.96 17.02
CA GLU A 30 -21.19 -18.98 16.75
C GLU A 30 -22.03 -18.65 15.52
N ASN A 31 -22.31 -17.36 15.27
CA ASN A 31 -23.21 -16.93 14.20
C ASN A 31 -22.51 -16.72 12.85
N PHE A 32 -21.23 -16.29 12.83
CA PHE A 32 -20.51 -15.93 11.60
C PHE A 32 -19.40 -16.91 11.28
N LYS A 33 -19.77 -18.15 10.94
CA LYS A 33 -18.85 -19.19 10.47
C LYS A 33 -18.63 -19.07 8.96
N ILE A 34 -18.09 -17.94 8.51
CA ILE A 34 -17.97 -17.56 7.11
C ILE A 34 -16.50 -17.25 6.82
N GLY A 35 -15.92 -18.00 5.87
CA GLY A 35 -14.52 -17.82 5.45
C GLY A 35 -13.50 -18.07 6.56
N THR A 36 -12.28 -17.68 6.29
CA THR A 36 -11.14 -17.84 7.22
C THR A 36 -10.46 -16.50 7.54
N GLU A 37 -10.85 -15.45 6.81
CA GLU A 37 -10.25 -14.14 6.89
C GLU A 37 -10.61 -13.49 8.24
N LYS A 38 -9.61 -13.29 9.06
CA LYS A 38 -9.76 -12.63 10.36
C LYS A 38 -9.64 -11.12 10.23
N MET A 39 -10.27 -10.40 11.16
CA MET A 39 -10.04 -8.95 11.27
C MET A 39 -8.55 -8.70 11.46
N PRO A 40 -7.93 -7.81 10.64
CA PRO A 40 -6.50 -7.51 10.74
C PRO A 40 -6.12 -6.98 12.12
N ILE A 41 -4.95 -7.37 12.61
CA ILE A 41 -4.49 -6.94 13.94
C ILE A 41 -4.28 -5.42 14.02
N GLU A 42 -4.01 -4.78 12.89
CA GLU A 42 -3.83 -3.33 12.79
C GLU A 42 -5.11 -2.56 13.16
N ILE A 43 -6.29 -3.07 12.76
CA ILE A 43 -7.56 -2.45 13.17
C ILE A 43 -7.82 -2.66 14.67
N ILE A 44 -7.44 -3.81 15.22
CA ILE A 44 -7.55 -4.08 16.66
C ILE A 44 -6.67 -3.12 17.46
N ARG A 45 -5.44 -2.88 17.03
CA ARG A 45 -4.55 -1.89 17.64
C ARG A 45 -5.08 -0.48 17.51
N ALA A 46 -5.65 -0.12 16.36
CA ALA A 46 -6.32 1.18 16.20
C ALA A 46 -7.52 1.34 17.15
N PHE A 47 -8.30 0.29 17.37
CA PHE A 47 -9.31 0.30 18.42
C PHE A 47 -8.72 0.48 19.81
N ALA A 48 -7.61 -0.17 20.14
CA ALA A 48 -6.96 0.01 21.43
C ALA A 48 -6.48 1.45 21.63
N ILE A 49 -5.91 2.09 20.62
CA ILE A 49 -5.56 3.53 20.64
C ILE A 49 -6.81 4.38 20.88
N LEU A 50 -7.90 4.10 20.17
CA LEU A 50 -9.16 4.81 20.33
C LEU A 50 -9.72 4.64 21.76
N LYS A 51 -9.81 3.41 22.28
CA LYS A 51 -10.39 3.16 23.61
C LYS A 51 -9.56 3.78 24.74
N ARG A 52 -8.24 3.71 24.63
CA ARG A 52 -7.29 4.42 25.50
C ARG A 52 -7.56 5.93 25.50
N SER A 53 -7.64 6.53 24.31
CA SER A 53 -7.88 7.96 24.12
C SER A 53 -9.27 8.39 24.59
N ALA A 54 -10.30 7.57 24.34
CA ALA A 54 -11.67 7.81 24.80
C ALA A 54 -11.79 7.76 26.34
N ALA A 55 -11.09 6.83 27.00
CA ALA A 55 -11.04 6.76 28.46
C ALA A 55 -10.44 8.04 29.06
N ILE A 56 -9.31 8.52 28.52
CA ILE A 56 -8.64 9.76 28.96
C ILE A 56 -9.55 10.98 28.73
N ALA A 57 -10.19 11.07 27.56
CA ALA A 57 -11.12 12.15 27.25
C ALA A 57 -12.34 12.15 28.20
N ASN A 58 -12.93 11.00 28.47
CA ASN A 58 -14.03 10.86 29.44
C ASN A 58 -13.61 11.22 30.88
N GLN A 59 -12.40 10.88 31.29
CA GLN A 59 -11.84 11.28 32.58
C GLN A 59 -11.75 12.82 32.67
N LYS A 60 -11.10 13.46 31.68
CA LYS A 60 -10.96 14.93 31.63
C LYS A 60 -12.31 15.65 31.61
N LEU A 61 -13.35 15.00 31.10
CA LEU A 61 -14.73 15.50 31.08
C LEU A 61 -15.53 15.15 32.35
N GLY A 62 -14.91 14.50 33.33
CA GLY A 62 -15.54 14.09 34.59
C GLY A 62 -16.60 12.98 34.41
N LYS A 63 -16.51 12.18 33.33
CA LYS A 63 -17.44 11.09 33.00
C LYS A 63 -16.93 9.71 33.38
N LEU A 64 -15.64 9.58 33.68
CA LEU A 64 -15.00 8.34 34.12
C LEU A 64 -14.04 8.62 35.27
N SER A 65 -13.98 7.72 36.28
CA SER A 65 -13.07 7.88 37.43
C SER A 65 -11.61 7.65 37.02
N ASP A 66 -10.69 8.19 37.79
CA ASP A 66 -9.25 8.00 37.58
C ASP A 66 -8.87 6.51 37.63
N VAL A 67 -9.43 5.77 38.58
CA VAL A 67 -9.18 4.34 38.73
C VAL A 67 -9.58 3.55 37.52
N LYS A 68 -10.80 3.75 37.03
CA LYS A 68 -11.29 3.06 35.81
C LYS A 68 -10.49 3.47 34.59
N THR A 69 -10.16 4.74 34.47
CA THR A 69 -9.35 5.23 33.33
C THR A 69 -7.99 4.56 33.29
N HIS A 70 -7.26 4.52 34.43
CA HIS A 70 -5.96 3.90 34.47
C HIS A 70 -6.00 2.40 34.15
N ALA A 71 -7.02 1.68 34.63
CA ALA A 71 -7.17 0.26 34.33
C ALA A 71 -7.52 -0.01 32.84
N ILE A 72 -8.39 0.81 32.23
CA ILE A 72 -8.71 0.73 30.80
C ILE A 72 -7.48 1.03 29.94
N VAL A 73 -6.74 2.08 30.28
CA VAL A 73 -5.49 2.46 29.57
C VAL A 73 -4.47 1.34 29.67
N ALA A 74 -4.24 0.78 30.85
CA ALA A 74 -3.29 -0.32 31.04
C ALA A 74 -3.66 -1.57 30.22
N ALA A 75 -4.94 -1.95 30.19
CA ALA A 75 -5.40 -3.08 29.36
C ALA A 75 -5.27 -2.80 27.86
N ALA A 76 -5.55 -1.57 27.40
CA ALA A 76 -5.35 -1.15 26.02
C ALA A 76 -3.86 -1.17 25.63
N ASP A 77 -2.97 -0.75 26.53
CA ASP A 77 -1.52 -0.77 26.32
C ASP A 77 -0.99 -2.21 26.19
N GLU A 78 -1.58 -3.20 26.91
CA GLU A 78 -1.26 -4.61 26.70
C GLU A 78 -1.65 -5.12 25.30
N ILE A 79 -2.79 -4.66 24.73
CA ILE A 79 -3.16 -4.95 23.35
C ILE A 79 -2.14 -4.34 22.39
N LEU A 80 -1.77 -3.09 22.59
CA LEU A 80 -0.78 -2.39 21.74
C LEU A 80 0.60 -3.05 21.79
N ALA A 81 0.96 -3.62 22.93
CA ALA A 81 2.19 -4.41 23.11
C ALA A 81 2.13 -5.83 22.51
N GLY A 82 1.01 -6.24 21.91
CA GLY A 82 0.84 -7.57 21.30
C GLY A 82 0.65 -8.72 22.29
N LYS A 83 0.43 -8.43 23.58
CA LYS A 83 0.29 -9.47 24.61
C LYS A 83 -1.04 -10.22 24.57
N LEU A 84 -2.04 -9.68 23.87
CA LEU A 84 -3.42 -10.18 23.83
C LEU A 84 -3.91 -10.50 22.40
N ASP A 85 -3.01 -10.68 21.44
CA ASP A 85 -3.36 -10.84 20.02
C ASP A 85 -4.27 -12.05 19.75
N ASP A 86 -4.18 -13.13 20.57
CA ASP A 86 -5.03 -14.32 20.47
C ASP A 86 -6.47 -14.14 21.00
N GLN A 87 -6.80 -12.94 21.52
CA GLN A 87 -8.11 -12.61 22.06
C GLN A 87 -9.06 -11.98 21.01
N PHE A 88 -8.63 -11.86 19.76
CA PHE A 88 -9.39 -11.23 18.67
C PHE A 88 -9.65 -12.19 17.50
N PRO A 89 -10.53 -13.18 17.72
CA PRO A 89 -10.71 -14.29 16.77
C PRO A 89 -11.71 -14.01 15.66
N LEU A 90 -12.37 -12.84 15.62
CA LEU A 90 -13.51 -12.59 14.74
C LEU A 90 -13.12 -12.51 13.27
N VAL A 91 -14.02 -13.01 12.41
CA VAL A 91 -13.88 -12.95 10.96
C VAL A 91 -14.27 -11.58 10.41
N VAL A 92 -13.80 -11.26 9.21
CA VAL A 92 -14.19 -10.06 8.45
C VAL A 92 -15.69 -10.08 8.12
N TRP A 93 -16.21 -11.26 7.82
CA TRP A 93 -17.61 -11.52 7.40
C TRP A 93 -18.54 -11.53 8.61
N GLN A 94 -18.73 -10.34 9.19
CA GLN A 94 -19.55 -10.07 10.37
C GLN A 94 -20.57 -8.97 10.06
N THR A 95 -21.24 -8.39 11.08
CA THR A 95 -22.09 -7.22 10.85
C THR A 95 -21.30 -6.09 10.20
N GLY A 96 -21.87 -5.50 9.15
CA GLY A 96 -21.19 -4.51 8.34
C GLY A 96 -20.88 -3.18 9.03
N SER A 97 -21.51 -2.89 10.17
CA SER A 97 -21.15 -1.78 11.05
C SER A 97 -19.85 -2.02 11.83
N GLY A 98 -19.43 -3.28 11.97
CA GLY A 98 -18.28 -3.69 12.76
C GLY A 98 -18.56 -3.73 14.27
N THR A 99 -19.81 -3.79 14.68
CA THR A 99 -20.20 -3.82 16.10
C THR A 99 -19.55 -4.96 16.86
N GLN A 100 -19.44 -6.16 16.27
CA GLN A 100 -18.82 -7.29 16.95
C GLN A 100 -17.33 -7.03 17.22
N SER A 101 -16.59 -6.43 16.28
CA SER A 101 -15.19 -6.06 16.52
C SER A 101 -15.04 -4.99 17.58
N ASN A 102 -15.88 -3.95 17.59
CA ASN A 102 -15.89 -2.96 18.65
C ASN A 102 -16.17 -3.61 20.02
N MET A 103 -17.16 -4.50 20.10
CA MET A 103 -17.49 -5.20 21.33
C MET A 103 -16.41 -6.19 21.75
N ASN A 104 -15.77 -6.90 20.82
CA ASN A 104 -14.63 -7.76 21.15
C ASN A 104 -13.52 -6.98 21.86
N VAL A 105 -13.15 -5.81 21.35
CA VAL A 105 -12.16 -4.95 22.01
C VAL A 105 -12.67 -4.45 23.37
N ASN A 106 -13.91 -3.99 23.46
CA ASN A 106 -14.51 -3.54 24.71
C ASN A 106 -14.52 -4.66 25.78
N GLU A 107 -14.92 -5.87 25.39
CA GLU A 107 -14.99 -7.03 26.29
C GLU A 107 -13.60 -7.46 26.80
N VAL A 108 -12.61 -7.54 25.90
CA VAL A 108 -11.24 -7.89 26.26
C VAL A 108 -10.63 -6.84 27.18
N ILE A 109 -10.80 -5.54 26.87
CA ILE A 109 -10.32 -4.46 27.74
C ILE A 109 -11.00 -4.51 29.11
N ALA A 110 -12.33 -4.64 29.15
CA ALA A 110 -13.07 -4.66 30.40
C ALA A 110 -12.67 -5.86 31.28
N PHE A 111 -12.54 -7.04 30.69
CA PHE A 111 -12.15 -8.24 31.40
C PHE A 111 -10.72 -8.12 31.96
N ARG A 112 -9.77 -7.69 31.12
CA ARG A 112 -8.38 -7.51 31.58
C ARG A 112 -8.23 -6.41 32.62
N ALA A 113 -8.91 -5.27 32.41
CA ALA A 113 -8.91 -4.18 33.37
C ALA A 113 -9.46 -4.62 34.76
N ASN A 114 -10.52 -5.43 34.78
CA ASN A 114 -11.03 -6.02 36.03
C ASN A 114 -10.04 -6.97 36.69
N GLN A 115 -9.24 -7.73 35.93
CA GLN A 115 -8.15 -8.53 36.51
C GLN A 115 -7.09 -7.63 37.13
N LEU A 116 -6.68 -6.55 36.46
CA LEU A 116 -5.70 -5.59 36.99
C LEU A 116 -6.19 -4.89 38.24
N LEU A 117 -7.46 -4.51 38.30
CA LEU A 117 -8.04 -3.94 39.53
C LEU A 117 -8.04 -4.94 40.68
N LYS A 118 -8.38 -6.20 40.43
CA LYS A 118 -8.33 -7.25 41.44
C LYS A 118 -6.90 -7.51 41.96
N GLU A 119 -5.91 -7.48 41.07
CA GLU A 119 -4.49 -7.60 41.45
C GLU A 119 -4.04 -6.45 42.37
N GLN A 120 -4.72 -5.29 42.30
CA GLN A 120 -4.50 -4.11 43.16
C GLN A 120 -5.43 -4.03 44.36
N GLU A 121 -6.18 -5.11 44.64
CA GLU A 121 -7.16 -5.18 45.75
C GLU A 121 -8.24 -4.08 45.68
N ASN A 122 -8.61 -3.67 44.45
CA ASN A 122 -9.62 -2.64 44.16
C ASN A 122 -10.94 -3.30 43.76
N ASP A 123 -12.05 -2.91 44.38
CA ASP A 123 -13.39 -3.48 44.18
C ASP A 123 -14.17 -2.81 43.08
N GLU A 124 -13.68 -1.73 42.46
CA GLU A 124 -14.35 -1.11 41.30
C GLU A 124 -14.49 -2.11 40.14
N ARG A 125 -15.57 -1.96 39.39
CA ARG A 125 -15.82 -2.82 38.24
C ARG A 125 -15.95 -2.00 36.96
N ILE A 126 -15.37 -2.53 35.87
CA ILE A 126 -15.40 -1.96 34.55
C ILE A 126 -16.35 -2.79 33.70
N HIS A 127 -17.35 -2.12 33.12
CA HIS A 127 -18.30 -2.71 32.20
C HIS A 127 -17.94 -2.37 30.74
N PRO A 128 -18.02 -3.34 29.79
CA PRO A 128 -17.62 -3.09 28.41
C PRO A 128 -18.45 -1.99 27.71
N ASN A 129 -19.74 -1.89 27.97
CA ASN A 129 -20.60 -0.86 27.38
C ASN A 129 -20.58 0.46 28.18
N ASP A 130 -20.70 0.41 29.50
CA ASP A 130 -20.94 1.60 30.32
C ASP A 130 -19.65 2.39 30.62
N ASP A 131 -18.49 1.71 30.59
CA ASP A 131 -17.21 2.32 30.89
C ASP A 131 -16.29 2.36 29.67
N VAL A 132 -15.96 1.21 29.05
CA VAL A 132 -15.03 1.16 27.91
C VAL A 132 -15.62 1.84 26.67
N ASN A 133 -16.93 1.65 26.42
CA ASN A 133 -17.65 2.24 25.29
C ASN A 133 -18.36 3.56 25.64
N LYS A 134 -18.06 4.14 26.81
CA LYS A 134 -18.73 5.36 27.28
C LYS A 134 -18.63 6.50 26.27
N SER A 135 -19.75 7.18 26.00
CA SER A 135 -19.89 8.29 25.02
C SER A 135 -19.67 7.88 23.57
N GLN A 136 -19.74 6.57 23.25
CA GLN A 136 -19.41 6.03 21.92
C GLN A 136 -20.55 5.13 21.39
N SER A 137 -20.53 4.92 20.08
CA SER A 137 -21.25 3.88 19.37
C SER A 137 -20.27 3.07 18.50
N SER A 138 -20.62 1.83 18.14
CA SER A 138 -19.85 1.11 17.11
C SER A 138 -19.87 1.88 15.78
N ASN A 139 -20.87 2.70 15.56
CA ASN A 139 -21.06 3.45 14.31
C ASN A 139 -20.00 4.54 14.12
N ASP A 140 -19.55 5.21 15.18
CA ASP A 140 -18.49 6.22 15.13
C ASP A 140 -17.10 5.66 15.50
N THR A 141 -17.03 4.58 16.30
CA THR A 141 -15.75 3.99 16.70
C THR A 141 -15.09 3.20 15.57
N PHE A 142 -15.85 2.40 14.81
CA PHE A 142 -15.28 1.59 13.75
C PHE A 142 -14.67 2.46 12.64
N PRO A 143 -15.35 3.47 12.05
CA PRO A 143 -14.73 4.32 11.04
C PRO A 143 -13.56 5.14 11.59
N THR A 144 -13.58 5.52 12.87
CA THR A 144 -12.42 6.15 13.53
C THR A 144 -11.22 5.20 13.57
N ALA A 145 -11.40 3.97 14.06
CA ALA A 145 -10.33 2.97 14.09
C ALA A 145 -9.86 2.59 12.67
N LEU A 146 -10.77 2.55 11.69
CA LEU A 146 -10.47 2.32 10.29
C LEU A 146 -9.51 3.39 9.74
N HIS A 147 -9.82 4.66 9.93
CA HIS A 147 -8.96 5.77 9.50
C HIS A 147 -7.60 5.73 10.21
N VAL A 148 -7.57 5.52 11.53
CA VAL A 148 -6.31 5.43 12.29
C VAL A 148 -5.44 4.28 11.78
N ALA A 149 -6.01 3.08 11.57
CA ALA A 149 -5.28 1.94 11.05
C ALA A 149 -4.73 2.18 9.63
N ALA A 150 -5.56 2.76 8.76
CA ALA A 150 -5.18 3.05 7.38
C ALA A 150 -4.03 4.08 7.30
N VAL A 151 -4.13 5.18 8.06
CA VAL A 151 -3.08 6.22 8.09
C VAL A 151 -1.76 5.65 8.63
N ILE A 152 -1.79 4.88 9.71
CA ILE A 152 -0.60 4.24 10.28
C ILE A 152 0.02 3.26 9.25
N ALA A 153 -0.79 2.42 8.60
CA ALA A 153 -0.28 1.48 7.59
C ALA A 153 0.37 2.18 6.41
N VAL A 154 -0.16 3.32 5.98
CA VAL A 154 0.44 4.10 4.89
C VAL A 154 1.71 4.82 5.34
N GLU A 155 1.64 5.59 6.43
CA GLU A 155 2.74 6.48 6.82
C GLU A 155 3.90 5.75 7.49
N ASP A 156 3.64 4.72 8.29
CA ASP A 156 4.68 4.04 9.08
C ASP A 156 5.18 2.74 8.42
N LEU A 157 4.43 2.15 7.48
CA LEU A 157 4.83 0.91 6.82
C LEU A 157 5.14 1.12 5.33
N LEU A 158 4.18 1.65 4.55
CA LEU A 158 4.30 1.71 3.10
C LEU A 158 5.29 2.79 2.63
N LEU A 159 5.12 4.03 3.09
CA LEU A 159 5.94 5.16 2.62
C LEU A 159 7.42 5.02 2.92
N PRO A 160 7.87 4.50 4.09
CA PRO A 160 9.28 4.25 4.33
C PRO A 160 9.90 3.26 3.34
N LYS A 161 9.22 2.15 3.04
CA LYS A 161 9.70 1.14 2.08
C LYS A 161 9.73 1.68 0.65
N LEU A 162 8.72 2.47 0.27
CA LEU A 162 8.69 3.16 -1.02
C LEU A 162 9.87 4.12 -1.18
N ASN A 163 10.24 4.84 -0.11
CA ASN A 163 11.41 5.71 -0.12
C ASN A 163 12.71 4.95 -0.35
N VAL A 164 12.86 3.75 0.21
CA VAL A 164 14.05 2.91 0.01
C VAL A 164 14.18 2.51 -1.46
N LEU A 165 13.13 1.95 -2.07
CA LEU A 165 13.14 1.55 -3.49
C LEU A 165 13.42 2.76 -4.40
N LYS A 166 12.76 3.90 -4.12
CA LYS A 166 12.99 5.13 -4.87
C LYS A 166 14.47 5.55 -4.84
N ALA A 167 15.10 5.55 -3.67
CA ALA A 167 16.50 5.91 -3.51
C ALA A 167 17.44 4.93 -4.23
N THR A 168 17.14 3.63 -4.21
CA THR A 168 17.89 2.62 -4.96
C THR A 168 17.83 2.88 -6.46
N LEU A 169 16.62 3.11 -7.01
CA LEU A 169 16.46 3.38 -8.45
C LEU A 169 17.09 4.71 -8.86
N GLU A 170 17.04 5.74 -8.01
CA GLU A 170 17.71 7.02 -8.24
C GLU A 170 19.24 6.84 -8.32
N ALA A 171 19.82 6.06 -7.41
CA ALA A 171 21.23 5.73 -7.44
C ALA A 171 21.63 4.95 -8.71
N LYS A 172 20.81 3.99 -9.15
CA LYS A 172 21.03 3.26 -10.41
C LYS A 172 20.91 4.17 -11.63
N ALA A 173 19.91 5.06 -11.65
CA ALA A 173 19.77 6.04 -12.73
C ALA A 173 21.02 6.95 -12.85
N HIS A 174 21.56 7.37 -11.72
CA HIS A 174 22.78 8.16 -11.70
C HIS A 174 24.02 7.34 -12.15
N ALA A 175 24.16 6.11 -11.66
CA ALA A 175 25.30 5.24 -12.01
C ALA A 175 25.33 4.90 -13.51
N PHE A 176 24.18 4.77 -14.15
CA PHE A 176 24.06 4.36 -15.56
C PHE A 176 23.73 5.52 -16.51
N LYS A 177 23.91 6.76 -16.08
CA LYS A 177 23.54 7.97 -16.82
C LYS A 177 24.24 8.12 -18.17
N ASP A 178 25.44 7.54 -18.32
CA ASP A 178 26.26 7.65 -19.53
C ASP A 178 26.22 6.38 -20.40
N ILE A 179 25.43 5.36 -20.02
CA ILE A 179 25.27 4.12 -20.77
C ILE A 179 24.20 4.28 -21.81
N ILE A 180 24.59 4.53 -23.07
CA ILE A 180 23.69 4.73 -24.20
C ILE A 180 23.14 3.38 -24.66
N LYS A 181 21.83 3.33 -24.92
CA LYS A 181 21.12 2.14 -25.40
C LYS A 181 20.04 2.55 -26.41
N ILE A 182 19.51 1.57 -27.13
CA ILE A 182 18.30 1.82 -27.92
C ILE A 182 17.08 1.99 -27.01
N GLY A 183 16.22 2.93 -27.35
CA GLY A 183 14.87 3.01 -26.81
C GLY A 183 13.93 2.01 -27.49
N ARG A 184 12.78 1.75 -26.86
CA ARG A 184 11.69 0.95 -27.44
C ARG A 184 10.35 1.63 -27.23
N THR A 185 9.58 1.72 -28.30
CA THR A 185 8.16 2.07 -28.26
C THR A 185 7.39 0.98 -29.00
N HIS A 186 6.22 0.57 -28.51
CA HIS A 186 5.48 -0.58 -29.04
C HIS A 186 6.27 -1.90 -29.04
N LEU A 187 7.26 -2.05 -28.18
CA LEU A 187 8.28 -3.11 -28.18
C LEU A 187 9.11 -3.16 -29.47
N GLN A 188 9.11 -2.10 -30.29
CA GLN A 188 9.93 -1.96 -31.47
C GLN A 188 11.10 -1.00 -31.21
N ASP A 189 12.18 -1.16 -31.96
CA ASP A 189 13.36 -0.31 -31.85
C ASP A 189 13.01 1.16 -32.09
N ALA A 190 13.55 2.02 -31.24
CA ALA A 190 13.35 3.46 -31.31
C ALA A 190 14.71 4.19 -31.22
N THR A 191 14.67 5.51 -31.15
CA THR A 191 15.86 6.34 -31.00
C THR A 191 16.58 6.09 -29.68
N PRO A 192 17.89 6.38 -29.59
CA PRO A 192 18.67 6.17 -28.39
C PRO A 192 18.21 7.00 -27.19
N LEU A 193 18.45 6.45 -26.02
CA LEU A 193 18.48 7.11 -24.72
C LEU A 193 19.57 6.48 -23.86
N THR A 194 19.75 6.95 -22.63
CA THR A 194 20.63 6.22 -21.70
C THR A 194 19.83 5.28 -20.80
N LEU A 195 20.46 4.22 -20.28
CA LEU A 195 19.86 3.34 -19.29
C LEU A 195 19.50 4.14 -18.02
N GLY A 196 20.33 5.13 -17.66
CA GLY A 196 20.00 6.05 -16.56
C GLY A 196 18.73 6.87 -16.81
N GLN A 197 18.49 7.34 -18.02
CA GLN A 197 17.25 8.04 -18.39
C GLN A 197 16.02 7.12 -18.30
N GLU A 198 16.14 5.87 -18.75
CA GLU A 198 15.08 4.86 -18.63
C GLU A 198 14.72 4.61 -17.16
N ILE A 199 15.70 4.36 -16.30
CA ILE A 199 15.49 4.15 -14.86
C ILE A 199 15.00 5.42 -14.16
N SER A 200 15.41 6.60 -14.60
CA SER A 200 14.91 7.87 -14.06
C SER A 200 13.39 8.03 -14.26
N GLY A 201 12.86 7.49 -15.37
CA GLY A 201 11.43 7.41 -15.61
C GLY A 201 10.73 6.57 -14.53
N TRP A 202 11.27 5.38 -14.20
CA TRP A 202 10.74 4.54 -13.10
C TRP A 202 10.79 5.25 -11.76
N THR A 203 11.93 5.89 -11.45
CA THR A 203 12.08 6.68 -10.22
C THR A 203 11.02 7.77 -10.11
N HIS A 204 10.77 8.50 -11.21
CA HIS A 204 9.81 9.59 -11.21
C HIS A 204 8.35 9.14 -11.05
N MET A 205 7.99 7.94 -11.54
CA MET A 205 6.70 7.30 -11.25
C MET A 205 6.51 7.17 -9.74
N LEU A 206 7.51 6.63 -9.02
CA LEU A 206 7.44 6.46 -7.57
C LEU A 206 7.38 7.80 -6.81
N VAL A 207 8.08 8.83 -7.29
CA VAL A 207 7.99 10.20 -6.74
C VAL A 207 6.57 10.74 -6.84
N LYS A 208 5.92 10.55 -8.00
CA LYS A 208 4.53 11.00 -8.22
C LYS A 208 3.54 10.22 -7.37
N SER A 209 3.65 8.88 -7.36
CA SER A 209 2.80 8.01 -6.55
C SER A 209 2.92 8.31 -5.06
N GLN A 210 4.13 8.54 -4.56
CA GLN A 210 4.35 8.96 -3.17
C GLN A 210 3.59 10.25 -2.84
N LYS A 211 3.67 11.27 -3.70
CA LYS A 211 2.98 12.54 -3.49
C LYS A 211 1.45 12.36 -3.50
N MET A 212 0.92 11.58 -4.44
CA MET A 212 -0.52 11.29 -4.49
C MET A 212 -0.99 10.57 -3.22
N ILE A 213 -0.25 9.57 -2.74
CA ILE A 213 -0.56 8.85 -1.51
C ILE A 213 -0.54 9.82 -0.31
N GLN A 214 0.48 10.64 -0.16
CA GLN A 214 0.56 11.60 0.93
C GLN A 214 -0.63 12.56 0.96
N VAL A 215 -0.98 13.15 -0.19
CA VAL A 215 -2.11 14.10 -0.28
C VAL A 215 -3.45 13.42 0.04
N THR A 216 -3.68 12.21 -0.46
CA THR A 216 -4.95 11.51 -0.23
C THR A 216 -5.07 10.94 1.18
N THR A 217 -3.95 10.59 1.83
CA THR A 217 -3.92 10.14 3.23
C THR A 217 -4.35 11.25 4.20
N GLU A 218 -4.10 12.52 3.89
CA GLU A 218 -4.53 13.63 4.73
C GLU A 218 -6.04 13.67 4.96
N PHE A 219 -6.86 13.32 3.96
CA PHE A 219 -8.31 13.26 4.10
C PHE A 219 -8.77 12.22 5.13
N MET A 220 -8.03 11.13 5.33
CA MET A 220 -8.34 10.12 6.34
C MET A 220 -7.97 10.54 7.77
N LYS A 221 -7.39 11.71 7.99
CA LYS A 221 -7.06 12.20 9.34
C LYS A 221 -8.25 12.84 10.05
N GLU A 222 -9.38 13.01 9.39
CA GLU A 222 -10.64 13.42 10.01
C GLU A 222 -11.36 12.21 10.61
N LEU A 223 -11.75 12.30 11.90
CA LEU A 223 -12.27 11.17 12.65
C LEU A 223 -13.77 11.32 12.95
N ALA A 224 -14.51 10.23 12.77
CA ALA A 224 -15.94 10.15 13.00
C ALA A 224 -16.34 10.21 14.49
N ILE A 225 -15.39 9.94 15.41
CA ILE A 225 -15.66 9.85 16.85
C ILE A 225 -16.36 11.10 17.37
N GLY A 226 -17.37 10.90 18.23
CA GLY A 226 -18.26 11.93 18.74
C GLY A 226 -19.59 12.02 17.99
N GLY A 227 -19.76 11.36 16.81
CA GLY A 227 -21.03 11.27 16.10
C GLY A 227 -22.03 10.34 16.74
N THR A 228 -21.55 9.37 17.51
CA THR A 228 -22.32 8.32 18.16
C THR A 228 -23.17 7.50 17.17
N ALA A 229 -24.47 7.34 17.41
CA ALA A 229 -25.32 6.40 16.66
C ALA A 229 -25.59 6.82 15.21
N VAL A 230 -25.86 8.12 14.97
CA VAL A 230 -26.33 8.64 13.67
C VAL A 230 -25.66 9.97 13.26
N GLY A 231 -24.72 10.46 14.05
CA GLY A 231 -24.02 11.72 13.77
C GLY A 231 -24.39 12.89 14.69
N THR A 232 -25.43 12.74 15.51
CA THR A 232 -25.94 13.81 16.40
C THR A 232 -25.16 13.95 17.70
N GLY A 233 -24.31 12.96 18.04
CA GLY A 233 -23.55 12.97 19.29
C GLY A 233 -24.41 12.69 20.54
N ILE A 234 -25.54 11.98 20.38
CA ILE A 234 -26.41 11.67 21.52
C ILE A 234 -25.64 10.97 22.65
N ASN A 235 -25.88 11.39 23.90
CA ASN A 235 -25.23 10.90 25.11
C ASN A 235 -23.72 11.15 25.21
N ALA A 236 -23.10 11.89 24.28
CA ALA A 236 -21.73 12.33 24.38
C ALA A 236 -21.63 13.82 24.79
N HIS A 237 -20.55 14.17 25.47
CA HIS A 237 -20.26 15.58 25.74
C HIS A 237 -19.85 16.28 24.42
N PRO A 238 -20.26 17.55 24.15
CA PRO A 238 -19.98 18.25 22.90
C PRO A 238 -18.47 18.27 22.51
N LYS A 239 -17.58 18.31 23.50
CA LYS A 239 -16.12 18.30 23.29
C LYS A 239 -15.50 16.91 23.17
N PHE A 240 -16.29 15.84 23.31
CA PHE A 240 -15.75 14.47 23.40
C PHE A 240 -15.00 14.08 22.14
N GLY A 241 -15.57 14.28 20.93
CA GLY A 241 -14.93 13.91 19.67
C GLY A 241 -13.61 14.64 19.44
N GLU A 242 -13.57 15.96 19.71
CA GLU A 242 -12.37 16.78 19.60
C GLU A 242 -11.26 16.31 20.56
N MET A 243 -11.63 16.06 21.83
CA MET A 243 -10.66 15.59 22.84
C MET A 243 -10.10 14.22 22.50
N VAL A 244 -10.93 13.29 22.03
CA VAL A 244 -10.46 11.96 21.60
C VAL A 244 -9.51 12.07 20.41
N ALA A 245 -9.84 12.87 19.40
CA ALA A 245 -8.96 13.10 18.26
C ALA A 245 -7.61 13.68 18.68
N THR A 246 -7.62 14.63 19.64
CA THR A 246 -6.40 15.22 20.21
C THR A 246 -5.55 14.17 20.94
N GLU A 247 -6.16 13.27 21.72
CA GLU A 247 -5.44 12.19 22.41
C GLU A 247 -4.87 11.16 21.41
N ILE A 248 -5.61 10.83 20.34
CA ILE A 248 -5.12 9.95 19.28
C ILE A 248 -3.93 10.62 18.56
N ALA A 249 -4.04 11.90 18.25
CA ALA A 249 -2.96 12.67 17.60
C ALA A 249 -1.70 12.70 18.47
N ALA A 250 -1.85 12.97 19.76
CA ALA A 250 -0.73 12.98 20.73
C ALA A 250 -0.06 11.61 20.86
N TYR A 251 -0.85 10.52 20.87
CA TYR A 251 -0.32 9.16 20.99
C TYR A 251 0.41 8.70 19.73
N THR A 252 -0.15 8.99 18.54
CA THR A 252 0.38 8.51 17.26
C THR A 252 1.43 9.42 16.63
N GLY A 253 1.55 10.66 17.08
CA GLY A 253 2.36 11.69 16.44
C GLY A 253 1.82 12.15 15.09
N LYS A 254 0.54 11.89 14.79
CA LYS A 254 -0.12 12.22 13.52
C LYS A 254 -1.25 13.23 13.74
N ASN A 255 -1.47 14.12 12.78
CA ASN A 255 -2.41 15.25 12.89
C ASN A 255 -3.88 14.83 12.73
N PHE A 256 -4.35 13.89 13.54
CA PHE A 256 -5.77 13.54 13.57
C PHE A 256 -6.61 14.66 14.16
N VAL A 257 -7.75 14.94 13.54
CA VAL A 257 -8.72 15.94 13.96
C VAL A 257 -10.13 15.36 13.97
N THR A 258 -11.06 16.03 14.64
CA THR A 258 -12.47 15.63 14.61
C THR A 258 -13.08 16.03 13.26
N ALA A 259 -13.84 15.14 12.62
CA ALA A 259 -14.50 15.43 11.36
C ALA A 259 -15.50 16.57 11.52
N GLU A 260 -15.53 17.49 10.56
CA GLU A 260 -16.44 18.64 10.56
C GLU A 260 -17.91 18.20 10.50
N ASN A 261 -18.21 17.18 9.68
CA ASN A 261 -19.55 16.65 9.52
C ASN A 261 -19.62 15.17 9.93
N LYS A 262 -20.22 14.90 11.08
CA LYS A 262 -20.35 13.52 11.59
C LYS A 262 -21.36 12.66 10.81
N PHE A 263 -22.31 13.25 10.14
CA PHE A 263 -23.25 12.52 9.28
C PHE A 263 -22.55 11.96 8.05
N HIS A 264 -21.68 12.75 7.43
CA HIS A 264 -20.78 12.30 6.37
C HIS A 264 -19.83 11.19 6.87
N ALA A 265 -19.13 11.44 7.97
CA ALA A 265 -18.09 10.53 8.49
C ALA A 265 -18.61 9.14 8.92
N LEU A 266 -19.92 8.97 9.18
CA LEU A 266 -20.53 7.68 9.49
C LEU A 266 -21.01 6.92 8.24
N THR A 267 -21.31 7.61 7.15
CA THR A 267 -21.97 7.04 5.96
C THR A 267 -21.08 6.96 4.75
N SER A 268 -20.18 7.92 4.58
CA SER A 268 -19.27 7.97 3.43
C SER A 268 -17.89 7.43 3.80
N HIS A 269 -17.25 6.77 2.83
CA HIS A 269 -15.86 6.30 2.90
C HIS A 269 -15.11 6.71 1.63
N ASP A 270 -15.45 7.88 1.10
CA ASP A 270 -14.85 8.48 -0.10
C ASP A 270 -13.37 8.82 0.11
N GLU A 271 -12.97 9.22 1.32
CA GLU A 271 -11.58 9.44 1.68
C GLU A 271 -10.77 8.15 1.55
N VAL A 272 -11.31 7.03 2.04
CA VAL A 272 -10.66 5.71 1.95
C VAL A 272 -10.58 5.23 0.50
N THR A 273 -11.65 5.45 -0.27
CA THR A 273 -11.69 5.12 -1.71
C THR A 273 -10.66 5.92 -2.49
N THR A 274 -10.56 7.22 -2.21
CA THR A 274 -9.58 8.12 -2.84
C THR A 274 -8.15 7.73 -2.49
N ALA A 275 -7.87 7.46 -1.21
CA ALA A 275 -6.56 7.02 -0.75
C ALA A 275 -6.16 5.66 -1.36
N HIS A 276 -7.10 4.70 -1.43
CA HIS A 276 -6.82 3.42 -2.09
C HIS A 276 -6.62 3.57 -3.60
N GLY A 277 -7.31 4.52 -4.24
CA GLY A 277 -7.05 4.89 -5.64
C GLY A 277 -5.60 5.34 -5.88
N ALA A 278 -4.99 6.04 -4.92
CA ALA A 278 -3.57 6.36 -4.98
C ALA A 278 -2.67 5.12 -4.79
N LEU A 279 -3.05 4.17 -3.93
CA LEU A 279 -2.35 2.87 -3.81
C LEU A 279 -2.45 2.07 -5.11
N LYS A 280 -3.61 2.10 -5.78
CA LYS A 280 -3.79 1.49 -7.11
C LYS A 280 -2.89 2.13 -8.16
N ALA A 281 -2.73 3.46 -8.15
CA ALA A 281 -1.81 4.14 -9.06
C ALA A 281 -0.36 3.69 -8.84
N LEU A 282 0.08 3.57 -7.57
CA LEU A 282 1.38 2.98 -7.24
C LEU A 282 1.50 1.55 -7.74
N ALA A 283 0.46 0.71 -7.58
CA ALA A 283 0.46 -0.66 -8.09
C ALA A 283 0.61 -0.71 -9.61
N ALA A 284 0.01 0.22 -10.35
CA ALA A 284 0.16 0.33 -11.80
C ALA A 284 1.60 0.69 -12.21
N ASP A 285 2.22 1.62 -11.50
CA ASP A 285 3.63 2.00 -11.72
C ASP A 285 4.58 0.83 -11.42
N LEU A 286 4.36 0.14 -10.31
CA LEU A 286 5.16 -1.05 -9.93
C LEU A 286 4.99 -2.21 -10.93
N MET A 287 3.79 -2.41 -11.45
CA MET A 287 3.51 -3.38 -12.53
C MET A 287 4.35 -3.06 -13.76
N LYS A 288 4.39 -1.80 -14.17
CA LYS A 288 5.16 -1.35 -15.33
C LYS A 288 6.66 -1.53 -15.08
N ILE A 289 7.18 -1.10 -13.94
CA ILE A 289 8.61 -1.25 -13.59
C ILE A 289 9.01 -2.72 -13.58
N ALA A 290 8.23 -3.57 -12.92
CA ALA A 290 8.50 -5.00 -12.85
C ALA A 290 8.50 -5.68 -14.22
N ASN A 291 7.58 -5.28 -15.11
CA ASN A 291 7.54 -5.80 -16.47
C ASN A 291 8.72 -5.32 -17.31
N ASP A 292 9.12 -4.06 -17.22
CA ASP A 292 10.32 -3.58 -17.91
C ASP A 292 11.58 -4.35 -17.46
N VAL A 293 11.76 -4.54 -16.16
CA VAL A 293 12.87 -5.34 -15.62
C VAL A 293 12.85 -6.77 -16.17
N ARG A 294 11.68 -7.42 -16.23
CA ARG A 294 11.52 -8.77 -16.83
C ARG A 294 11.92 -8.81 -18.30
N TRP A 295 11.47 -7.82 -19.08
CA TRP A 295 11.82 -7.73 -20.50
C TRP A 295 13.30 -7.50 -20.69
N LEU A 296 13.87 -6.51 -20.02
CA LEU A 296 15.28 -6.14 -20.17
C LEU A 296 16.24 -7.24 -19.70
N SER A 297 15.87 -8.04 -18.71
CA SER A 297 16.67 -9.17 -18.19
C SER A 297 16.38 -10.51 -18.88
N SER A 298 15.46 -10.54 -19.85
CA SER A 298 15.06 -11.79 -20.51
C SER A 298 16.21 -12.45 -21.27
N GLY A 299 16.26 -13.78 -21.23
CA GLY A 299 17.28 -14.54 -21.95
C GLY A 299 17.68 -15.83 -21.20
N PRO A 300 18.98 -16.14 -21.11
CA PRO A 300 20.16 -15.28 -21.36
C PRO A 300 20.59 -15.11 -22.81
N ARG A 301 20.19 -16.02 -23.72
CA ARG A 301 20.70 -16.01 -25.12
C ARG A 301 19.61 -15.68 -26.16
N SER A 302 18.35 -15.91 -25.85
CA SER A 302 17.21 -15.75 -26.77
C SER A 302 16.21 -14.67 -26.30
N GLY A 303 16.64 -13.76 -25.48
CA GLY A 303 15.87 -12.63 -25.01
C GLY A 303 16.56 -11.30 -25.24
N ILE A 304 16.09 -10.25 -24.58
CA ILE A 304 16.67 -8.89 -24.71
C ILE A 304 18.05 -8.80 -24.03
N GLY A 305 18.17 -9.25 -22.79
CA GLY A 305 19.43 -9.39 -22.08
C GLY A 305 20.22 -8.13 -21.83
N GLU A 306 19.60 -6.94 -21.86
CA GLU A 306 20.29 -5.65 -21.70
C GLU A 306 20.69 -5.32 -20.25
N ILE A 307 20.03 -5.96 -19.29
CA ILE A 307 20.40 -5.91 -17.87
C ILE A 307 20.51 -7.31 -17.29
N THR A 308 21.26 -7.45 -16.22
CA THR A 308 21.25 -8.63 -15.35
C THR A 308 20.59 -8.31 -14.02
N ILE A 309 20.00 -9.32 -13.39
CA ILE A 309 19.37 -9.25 -12.07
C ILE A 309 19.92 -10.37 -11.19
N PRO A 310 19.84 -10.27 -9.85
CA PRO A 310 20.27 -11.31 -8.93
C PRO A 310 19.59 -12.66 -9.19
N GLU A 311 20.36 -13.74 -9.06
CA GLU A 311 19.88 -15.11 -9.08
C GLU A 311 19.53 -15.55 -7.66
N ASN A 312 18.24 -15.60 -7.33
CA ASN A 312 17.79 -15.82 -5.96
C ASN A 312 17.47 -17.28 -5.66
N GLU A 313 16.95 -18.04 -6.65
CA GLU A 313 16.56 -19.44 -6.51
C GLU A 313 16.62 -20.19 -7.84
N PRO A 314 16.72 -21.53 -7.84
CA PRO A 314 16.58 -22.34 -9.05
C PRO A 314 15.22 -22.10 -9.73
N GLY A 315 15.24 -21.73 -11.02
CA GLY A 315 14.05 -21.31 -11.76
C GLY A 315 13.25 -22.45 -12.39
N SER A 316 13.73 -23.70 -12.31
CA SER A 316 13.06 -24.85 -12.95
C SER A 316 13.41 -26.17 -12.28
N SER A 317 12.43 -27.06 -12.18
CA SER A 317 12.61 -28.44 -11.69
C SER A 317 13.23 -29.39 -12.72
N ILE A 318 13.24 -29.02 -14.02
CA ILE A 318 13.68 -29.88 -15.13
C ILE A 318 14.71 -29.22 -16.05
N MET A 319 14.96 -27.93 -15.94
CA MET A 319 15.93 -27.18 -16.75
C MET A 319 17.05 -26.62 -15.83
N PRO A 320 18.17 -27.37 -15.68
CA PRO A 320 19.25 -26.93 -14.80
C PRO A 320 19.85 -25.60 -15.25
N GLY A 321 20.10 -24.70 -14.30
CA GLY A 321 20.69 -23.40 -14.58
C GLY A 321 19.71 -22.33 -15.10
N LYS A 322 18.41 -22.65 -15.21
CA LYS A 322 17.39 -21.64 -15.54
C LYS A 322 17.10 -20.77 -14.31
N VAL A 323 17.18 -19.46 -14.48
CA VAL A 323 16.82 -18.46 -13.47
C VAL A 323 15.64 -17.62 -13.97
N ASN A 324 14.68 -17.38 -13.12
CA ASN A 324 13.48 -16.60 -13.46
C ASN A 324 13.48 -15.23 -12.74
N PRO A 325 12.80 -14.21 -13.28
CA PRO A 325 12.66 -12.90 -12.65
C PRO A 325 11.58 -12.91 -11.56
N THR A 326 11.73 -13.76 -10.55
CA THR A 326 10.69 -14.12 -9.57
C THR A 326 10.21 -12.95 -8.72
N GLN A 327 11.09 -12.00 -8.41
CA GLN A 327 10.72 -10.78 -7.69
C GLN A 327 9.78 -9.90 -8.50
N SER A 328 10.02 -9.78 -9.80
CA SER A 328 9.11 -9.07 -10.71
C SER A 328 7.78 -9.80 -10.85
N GLU A 329 7.77 -11.14 -10.88
CA GLU A 329 6.53 -11.93 -10.94
C GLU A 329 5.70 -11.73 -9.67
N ALA A 330 6.30 -11.79 -8.50
CA ALA A 330 5.64 -11.53 -7.22
C ALA A 330 5.05 -10.11 -7.18
N MET A 331 5.80 -9.10 -7.61
CA MET A 331 5.34 -7.71 -7.68
C MET A 331 4.12 -7.56 -8.58
N THR A 332 4.11 -8.19 -9.76
CA THR A 332 2.96 -8.13 -10.68
C THR A 332 1.72 -8.82 -10.13
N MET A 333 1.87 -9.93 -9.39
CA MET A 333 0.75 -10.57 -8.70
C MET A 333 0.18 -9.69 -7.58
N VAL A 334 1.04 -9.03 -6.81
CA VAL A 334 0.60 -8.06 -5.78
C VAL A 334 -0.17 -6.91 -6.42
N ALA A 335 0.32 -6.33 -7.50
CA ALA A 335 -0.38 -5.27 -8.21
C ALA A 335 -1.78 -5.73 -8.71
N CYS A 336 -1.88 -6.95 -9.23
CA CYS A 336 -3.15 -7.55 -9.63
C CYS A 336 -4.13 -7.64 -8.46
N GLN A 337 -3.67 -8.09 -7.27
CA GLN A 337 -4.51 -8.16 -6.07
C GLN A 337 -4.98 -6.78 -5.63
N VAL A 338 -4.10 -5.76 -5.66
CA VAL A 338 -4.47 -4.37 -5.31
C VAL A 338 -5.56 -3.82 -6.23
N PHE A 339 -5.54 -4.12 -7.52
CA PHE A 339 -6.61 -3.75 -8.45
C PHE A 339 -7.96 -4.38 -8.07
N GLY A 340 -7.95 -5.64 -7.66
CA GLY A 340 -9.16 -6.32 -7.15
C GLY A 340 -9.68 -5.70 -5.85
N ASN A 341 -8.80 -5.38 -4.94
CA ASN A 341 -9.14 -4.72 -3.67
C ASN A 341 -9.73 -3.32 -3.90
N ASP A 342 -9.21 -2.56 -4.87
CA ASP A 342 -9.73 -1.25 -5.23
C ASP A 342 -11.18 -1.32 -5.72
N ALA A 343 -11.49 -2.27 -6.57
CA ALA A 343 -12.84 -2.51 -7.04
C ALA A 343 -13.79 -2.86 -5.87
N THR A 344 -13.34 -3.70 -4.95
CA THR A 344 -14.10 -4.08 -3.75
C THR A 344 -14.37 -2.87 -2.86
N ILE A 345 -13.36 -2.04 -2.58
CA ILE A 345 -13.49 -0.84 -1.73
C ILE A 345 -14.45 0.17 -2.38
N GLY A 346 -14.29 0.44 -3.68
CA GLY A 346 -15.16 1.38 -4.40
C GLY A 346 -16.62 0.96 -4.38
N PHE A 347 -16.91 -0.32 -4.63
CA PHE A 347 -18.26 -0.85 -4.54
C PHE A 347 -18.81 -0.77 -3.10
N ALA A 348 -18.04 -1.22 -2.11
CA ALA A 348 -18.44 -1.21 -0.70
C ALA A 348 -18.70 0.22 -0.19
N ALA A 349 -17.89 1.20 -0.57
CA ALA A 349 -18.07 2.59 -0.20
C ALA A 349 -19.39 3.18 -0.78
N SER A 350 -19.83 2.73 -1.95
CA SER A 350 -21.08 3.17 -2.58
C SER A 350 -22.35 2.68 -1.88
N GLN A 351 -22.24 1.78 -0.89
CA GLN A 351 -23.37 1.10 -0.24
C GLN A 351 -23.82 1.77 1.08
N GLY A 352 -23.48 3.03 1.33
CA GLY A 352 -24.05 3.80 2.43
C GLY A 352 -25.54 4.03 2.24
N ASN A 353 -26.35 3.75 3.29
CA ASN A 353 -27.78 3.97 3.28
C ASN A 353 -28.15 4.84 4.47
N PHE A 354 -28.78 5.99 4.22
CA PHE A 354 -29.11 6.99 5.24
C PHE A 354 -27.88 7.34 6.09
N GLU A 355 -27.89 7.09 7.39
CA GLU A 355 -26.87 7.54 8.34
C GLU A 355 -25.77 6.52 8.59
N LEU A 356 -25.66 5.42 7.81
CA LEU A 356 -24.62 4.41 8.03
C LEU A 356 -24.25 3.63 6.77
N ASN A 357 -22.95 3.42 6.58
CA ASN A 357 -22.42 2.39 5.71
C ASN A 357 -22.17 1.10 6.52
N VAL A 358 -22.63 -0.04 6.02
CA VAL A 358 -22.50 -1.36 6.68
C VAL A 358 -21.61 -2.33 5.92
N PHE A 359 -20.54 -1.81 5.28
CA PHE A 359 -19.50 -2.56 4.57
C PHE A 359 -18.09 -2.30 5.15
N LYS A 360 -18.01 -1.69 6.31
CA LYS A 360 -16.74 -1.22 6.90
C LYS A 360 -15.71 -2.33 7.14
N PRO A 361 -16.06 -3.53 7.63
CA PRO A 361 -15.07 -4.60 7.80
C PRO A 361 -14.37 -5.02 6.50
N VAL A 362 -15.09 -5.16 5.40
CA VAL A 362 -14.50 -5.53 4.11
C VAL A 362 -13.67 -4.37 3.51
N ILE A 363 -14.07 -3.12 3.74
CA ILE A 363 -13.32 -1.94 3.30
C ILE A 363 -11.92 -1.95 3.93
N ILE A 364 -11.85 -2.02 5.27
CA ILE A 364 -10.56 -1.94 5.98
C ILE A 364 -9.70 -3.18 5.74
N TYR A 365 -10.29 -4.36 5.63
CA TYR A 365 -9.55 -5.58 5.31
C TYR A 365 -8.79 -5.44 3.99
N ASN A 366 -9.48 -5.01 2.92
CA ASN A 366 -8.87 -4.84 1.60
C ASN A 366 -7.85 -3.70 1.57
N PHE A 367 -8.11 -2.59 2.29
CA PHE A 367 -7.18 -1.48 2.39
C PHE A 367 -5.86 -1.89 3.05
N LEU A 368 -5.93 -2.51 4.22
CA LEU A 368 -4.76 -2.96 4.97
C LEU A 368 -4.00 -4.07 4.25
N GLN A 369 -4.72 -4.99 3.57
CA GLN A 369 -4.09 -5.99 2.73
C GLN A 369 -3.28 -5.33 1.60
N SER A 370 -3.84 -4.35 0.90
CA SER A 370 -3.14 -3.62 -0.17
C SER A 370 -1.91 -2.89 0.35
N ALA A 371 -2.04 -2.15 1.45
CA ALA A 371 -0.92 -1.40 2.03
C ALA A 371 0.23 -2.34 2.44
N ARG A 372 -0.09 -3.47 3.09
CA ARG A 372 0.90 -4.48 3.51
C ARG A 372 1.56 -5.16 2.32
N LEU A 373 0.77 -5.66 1.37
CA LEU A 373 1.31 -6.36 0.19
C LEU A 373 2.20 -5.45 -0.64
N LEU A 374 1.82 -4.19 -0.84
CA LEU A 374 2.67 -3.21 -1.53
C LEU A 374 3.95 -2.96 -0.75
N ALA A 375 3.87 -2.73 0.55
CA ALA A 375 5.04 -2.48 1.38
C ALA A 375 6.02 -3.67 1.36
N ASP A 376 5.53 -4.88 1.51
CA ASP A 376 6.37 -6.07 1.57
C ASP A 376 6.96 -6.43 0.20
N SER A 377 6.17 -6.30 -0.87
CA SER A 377 6.68 -6.56 -2.23
C SER A 377 7.70 -5.50 -2.68
N ILE A 378 7.51 -4.24 -2.32
CA ILE A 378 8.49 -3.16 -2.57
C ILE A 378 9.81 -3.46 -1.87
N GLN A 379 9.77 -3.85 -0.59
CA GLN A 379 10.97 -4.22 0.16
C GLN A 379 11.66 -5.44 -0.45
N SER A 380 10.90 -6.50 -0.74
CA SER A 380 11.44 -7.71 -1.35
C SER A 380 12.06 -7.45 -2.73
N PHE A 381 11.38 -6.68 -3.57
CA PHE A 381 11.89 -6.29 -4.89
C PHE A 381 13.13 -5.42 -4.78
N ASN A 382 13.16 -4.48 -3.84
CA ASN A 382 14.35 -3.67 -3.60
C ASN A 382 15.56 -4.54 -3.25
N ASP A 383 15.41 -5.38 -2.23
CA ASP A 383 16.53 -6.10 -1.61
C ASP A 383 17.03 -7.25 -2.49
N ASN A 384 16.15 -7.89 -3.24
CA ASN A 384 16.45 -9.11 -4.00
C ASN A 384 16.47 -8.90 -5.53
N CYS A 385 16.19 -7.70 -6.02
CA CYS A 385 16.22 -7.39 -7.45
C CYS A 385 16.88 -6.02 -7.73
N ALA A 386 16.26 -4.91 -7.28
CA ALA A 386 16.65 -3.57 -7.71
C ALA A 386 18.09 -3.20 -7.37
N VAL A 387 18.57 -3.55 -6.16
CA VAL A 387 19.96 -3.29 -5.73
C VAL A 387 21.00 -3.99 -6.61
N GLY A 388 20.64 -5.13 -7.21
CA GLY A 388 21.53 -5.95 -8.03
C GLY A 388 21.31 -5.82 -9.54
N ILE A 389 20.53 -4.85 -10.00
CA ILE A 389 20.42 -4.55 -11.45
C ILE A 389 21.77 -4.03 -11.95
N GLU A 390 22.33 -4.70 -12.97
CA GLU A 390 23.56 -4.28 -13.63
C GLU A 390 23.39 -4.26 -15.16
N PRO A 391 24.06 -3.33 -15.88
CA PRO A 391 23.99 -3.26 -17.32
C PRO A 391 24.80 -4.38 -17.97
N ASN A 392 24.26 -5.01 -19.01
CA ASN A 392 25.01 -5.89 -19.89
C ASN A 392 25.55 -5.05 -21.06
N THR A 393 26.72 -4.45 -20.84
CA THR A 393 27.29 -3.46 -21.77
C THR A 393 27.58 -4.04 -23.17
N GLU A 394 27.94 -5.31 -23.27
CA GLU A 394 28.21 -5.97 -24.55
C GLU A 394 26.92 -6.06 -25.40
N VAL A 395 25.80 -6.46 -24.78
CA VAL A 395 24.51 -6.56 -25.46
C VAL A 395 23.98 -5.16 -25.81
N LEU A 396 24.09 -4.22 -24.88
CA LEU A 396 23.68 -2.82 -25.10
C LEU A 396 24.42 -2.20 -26.28
N ASP A 397 25.72 -2.35 -26.35
CA ASP A 397 26.56 -1.88 -27.45
C ASP A 397 26.21 -2.55 -28.79
N THR A 398 26.00 -3.86 -28.77
CA THR A 398 25.63 -4.62 -29.98
C THR A 398 24.26 -4.17 -30.52
N ASN A 399 23.27 -4.05 -29.65
CA ASN A 399 21.95 -3.59 -30.04
C ASN A 399 21.98 -2.15 -30.59
N LEU A 400 22.76 -1.26 -29.96
CA LEU A 400 22.90 0.12 -30.39
C LEU A 400 23.52 0.21 -31.80
N LYS A 401 24.63 -0.51 -32.03
CA LYS A 401 25.33 -0.53 -33.32
C LYS A 401 24.48 -1.10 -34.45
N ASN A 402 23.64 -2.07 -34.15
CA ASN A 402 22.78 -2.73 -35.14
C ASN A 402 21.45 -1.99 -35.39
N SER A 403 21.13 -0.96 -34.59
CA SER A 403 19.86 -0.26 -34.70
C SER A 403 19.73 0.55 -36.00
N LEU A 404 18.71 0.27 -36.78
CA LEU A 404 18.37 1.05 -37.97
C LEU A 404 17.77 2.43 -37.63
N MET A 405 17.31 2.62 -36.38
CA MET A 405 16.66 3.88 -35.96
C MET A 405 17.67 5.02 -35.72
N LEU A 406 18.96 4.73 -35.71
CA LEU A 406 20.03 5.74 -35.73
C LEU A 406 19.96 6.61 -37.01
N VAL A 407 19.32 6.12 -38.05
CA VAL A 407 19.07 6.88 -39.29
C VAL A 407 18.33 8.21 -39.08
N THR A 408 17.59 8.31 -37.96
CA THR A 408 16.87 9.53 -37.57
C THR A 408 17.79 10.74 -37.42
N ALA A 409 19.06 10.52 -37.04
CA ALA A 409 20.08 11.56 -36.98
C ALA A 409 20.39 12.21 -38.34
N LEU A 410 20.12 11.52 -39.46
CA LEU A 410 20.36 12.01 -40.79
C LEU A 410 19.25 12.94 -41.31
N ASN A 411 18.06 12.93 -40.68
CA ASN A 411 16.90 13.72 -41.16
C ASN A 411 17.22 15.22 -41.40
N PRO A 412 17.93 15.91 -40.49
CA PRO A 412 18.28 17.32 -40.71
C PRO A 412 19.18 17.59 -41.90
N TYR A 413 20.01 16.60 -42.30
CA TYR A 413 21.05 16.78 -43.32
C TYR A 413 20.62 16.34 -44.69
N ILE A 414 19.92 15.22 -44.82
CA ILE A 414 19.54 14.64 -46.11
C ILE A 414 18.03 14.55 -46.36
N GLY A 415 17.23 14.85 -45.36
CA GLY A 415 15.77 14.77 -45.39
C GLY A 415 15.23 13.36 -45.08
N TYR A 416 13.95 13.31 -44.65
CA TYR A 416 13.28 12.10 -44.18
C TYR A 416 13.23 10.98 -45.25
N GLU A 417 12.95 11.32 -46.50
CA GLU A 417 12.79 10.32 -47.59
C GLU A 417 14.09 9.56 -47.86
N LYS A 418 15.22 10.28 -47.96
CA LYS A 418 16.53 9.65 -48.17
C LYS A 418 16.97 8.85 -46.96
N ALA A 419 16.72 9.33 -45.76
CA ALA A 419 16.97 8.59 -44.55
C ALA A 419 16.15 7.29 -44.51
N ALA A 420 14.87 7.33 -44.88
CA ALA A 420 14.03 6.14 -44.95
C ALA A 420 14.50 5.14 -46.01
N GLU A 421 15.03 5.63 -47.16
CA GLU A 421 15.63 4.76 -48.17
C GLU A 421 16.85 4.01 -47.66
N ILE A 422 17.74 4.70 -46.92
CA ILE A 422 18.91 4.08 -46.29
C ILE A 422 18.48 2.97 -45.29
N ALA A 423 17.52 3.26 -44.41
CA ALA A 423 17.06 2.28 -43.43
C ALA A 423 16.42 1.06 -44.10
N LYS A 424 15.56 1.27 -45.13
CA LYS A 424 14.93 0.19 -45.89
C LYS A 424 15.95 -0.66 -46.63
N LYS A 425 16.98 -0.02 -47.22
CA LYS A 425 18.09 -0.72 -47.90
C LYS A 425 18.85 -1.59 -46.89
N ALA A 426 19.27 -1.03 -45.78
CA ALA A 426 19.99 -1.75 -44.73
C ALA A 426 19.19 -2.97 -44.24
N HIS A 427 17.89 -2.81 -43.95
CA HIS A 427 17.02 -3.90 -43.52
C HIS A 427 16.89 -5.01 -44.56
N LYS A 428 16.66 -4.63 -45.85
CA LYS A 428 16.46 -5.59 -46.92
C LYS A 428 17.72 -6.40 -47.27
N GLU A 429 18.88 -5.77 -47.13
CA GLU A 429 20.18 -6.38 -47.51
C GLU A 429 20.89 -7.03 -46.32
N GLY A 430 20.37 -6.86 -45.09
CA GLY A 430 21.00 -7.33 -43.86
C GLY A 430 22.35 -6.64 -43.58
N SER A 431 22.55 -5.43 -44.12
CA SER A 431 23.76 -4.64 -43.97
C SER A 431 23.64 -3.67 -42.80
N THR A 432 24.76 -3.09 -42.39
CA THR A 432 24.76 -2.01 -41.39
C THR A 432 24.17 -0.73 -41.99
N LEU A 433 23.71 0.16 -41.15
CA LEU A 433 23.20 1.46 -41.60
C LEU A 433 24.27 2.28 -42.33
N LYS A 434 25.52 2.19 -41.87
CA LYS A 434 26.68 2.86 -42.46
C LYS A 434 26.95 2.34 -43.89
N GLU A 435 26.99 1.02 -44.07
CA GLU A 435 27.19 0.40 -45.38
C GLU A 435 26.08 0.80 -46.35
N ALA A 436 24.84 0.76 -45.92
CA ALA A 436 23.70 1.18 -46.75
C ALA A 436 23.77 2.67 -47.12
N ALA A 437 24.12 3.54 -46.17
CA ALA A 437 24.27 4.99 -46.40
C ALA A 437 25.35 5.29 -47.45
N LEU A 438 26.50 4.65 -47.32
CA LEU A 438 27.61 4.83 -48.30
C LEU A 438 27.21 4.29 -49.69
N ALA A 439 26.52 3.15 -49.74
CA ALA A 439 26.08 2.55 -51.00
C ALA A 439 25.04 3.39 -51.77
N THR A 440 24.30 4.28 -51.10
CA THR A 440 23.39 5.22 -51.76
C THR A 440 24.09 6.42 -52.38
N GLY A 441 25.32 6.70 -51.94
CA GLY A 441 26.08 7.88 -52.37
C GLY A 441 25.58 9.22 -51.84
N TYR A 442 24.64 9.20 -50.88
CA TYR A 442 24.09 10.43 -50.26
C TYR A 442 25.04 11.09 -49.27
N LEU A 443 25.97 10.30 -48.68
CA LEU A 443 26.92 10.73 -47.64
C LEU A 443 28.29 10.12 -47.89
N THR A 444 29.32 10.85 -47.53
CA THR A 444 30.67 10.31 -47.36
C THR A 444 30.76 9.60 -45.99
N GLU A 445 31.79 8.75 -45.83
CA GLU A 445 32.03 8.07 -44.55
C GLU A 445 32.25 9.08 -43.40
N GLN A 446 33.02 10.12 -43.63
CA GLN A 446 33.25 11.18 -42.67
C GLN A 446 31.94 11.88 -42.25
N GLN A 447 31.07 12.20 -43.20
CA GLN A 447 29.77 12.81 -42.93
C GLN A 447 28.86 11.87 -42.14
N TYR A 448 28.86 10.57 -42.47
CA TYR A 448 28.10 9.58 -41.71
C TYR A 448 28.55 9.51 -40.27
N ASP A 449 29.86 9.38 -40.01
CA ASP A 449 30.45 9.26 -38.65
C ASP A 449 30.25 10.56 -37.83
N GLU A 450 30.19 11.70 -38.47
CA GLU A 450 29.90 12.99 -37.83
C GLU A 450 28.41 13.11 -37.44
N TYR A 451 27.49 12.75 -38.36
CA TYR A 451 26.07 12.97 -38.18
C TYR A 451 25.40 11.88 -37.36
N VAL A 452 25.83 10.62 -37.47
CA VAL A 452 25.25 9.48 -36.76
C VAL A 452 26.04 9.20 -35.48
N ASN A 453 25.92 10.10 -34.54
CA ASN A 453 26.52 9.95 -33.23
C ASN A 453 25.44 9.77 -32.16
N PRO A 454 25.25 8.57 -31.57
CA PRO A 454 24.24 8.34 -30.57
C PRO A 454 24.29 9.29 -29.36
N ALA A 455 25.48 9.78 -29.00
CA ALA A 455 25.65 10.70 -27.88
C ALA A 455 24.97 12.07 -28.11
N THR A 456 24.77 12.49 -29.36
CA THR A 456 24.06 13.73 -29.70
C THR A 456 22.54 13.55 -29.81
N MET A 457 22.05 12.30 -29.71
CA MET A 457 20.62 11.96 -29.88
C MET A 457 19.86 11.82 -28.55
N ILE A 458 20.56 11.89 -27.42
CA ILE A 458 19.99 11.59 -26.09
C ILE A 458 19.49 12.84 -25.32
N TYR A 459 19.69 14.02 -25.88
CA TYR A 459 19.20 15.29 -25.36
C TYR A 459 18.65 16.18 -26.48
N PRO A 460 17.74 17.12 -26.16
CA PRO A 460 17.31 18.11 -27.16
C PRO A 460 18.51 18.92 -27.65
N ASN A 461 18.60 19.10 -28.97
CA ASN A 461 19.59 20.00 -29.57
C ASN A 461 19.09 21.43 -29.49
N ALA A 462 19.99 22.36 -29.18
CA ALA A 462 19.66 23.78 -28.98
C ALA A 462 19.56 24.56 -30.31
N GLU A 463 19.53 23.90 -31.48
CA GLU A 463 19.41 24.54 -32.79
C GLU A 463 18.05 24.32 -33.46
#